data_737b38ea856692fb01780eed2aaa345c
#
_entry.id   737b38ea856692fb01780eed2aaa345c
#
_cell.length_a   1.000
_cell.length_b   1.000
_cell.length_c   1.000
_cell.angle_alpha   90.00
_cell.angle_beta   90.00
_cell.angle_gamma   90.00
#
_symmetry.space_group_name_H-M   'P 1'
#
loop_
_entity.id
_entity.type
_entity.pdbx_description
1 polymer ?
#
loop_
_entity_poly.entity_id
_entity_poly.type
_entity_poly.pdbx_seq_one_letter_code
_entity_poly.pdbx_strand_id
1 'polypeptide(L)'
;MRVIGGTLKSRRLSSIKAEDNMINLRPTSDRVKENLFNILLGGKFEIKIEQARILDIFAGTGALGIEAISRGGKSCTFVEKNKSCLKILNANISSCNIKDQTSIKILDATEMPLNSDEAFNLVFLDPPYRRSLGESAIRSA
;
A
#
# COMPACT_ATOMS: atom_id res chain seq x y z
N MET A 1 -13.86 -1.79 4.92
CA MET A 1 -12.42 -1.64 5.22
C MET A 1 -12.16 -0.32 5.92
N ARG A 2 -11.25 -0.28 6.84
CA ARG A 2 -10.93 0.92 7.63
C ARG A 2 -9.47 0.92 8.08
N VAL A 3 -8.98 2.08 8.47
CA VAL A 3 -7.68 2.23 9.11
C VAL A 3 -7.77 1.72 10.56
N ILE A 4 -6.83 0.88 10.96
CA ILE A 4 -6.89 0.17 12.25
C ILE A 4 -6.19 0.95 13.36
N GLY A 5 -5.07 1.59 13.07
CA GLY A 5 -4.29 2.31 14.07
C GLY A 5 -3.77 3.66 13.60
N GLY A 6 -3.09 4.38 14.48
CA GLY A 6 -2.47 5.66 14.19
C GLY A 6 -3.43 6.85 14.13
N THR A 7 -2.99 7.93 13.50
CA THR A 7 -3.72 9.21 13.45
C THR A 7 -5.03 9.16 12.67
N LEU A 8 -5.16 8.21 11.73
CA LEU A 8 -6.35 8.02 10.90
C LEU A 8 -7.22 6.85 11.37
N LYS A 9 -7.00 6.35 12.58
CA LYS A 9 -7.75 5.22 13.15
C LYS A 9 -9.26 5.36 12.93
N SER A 10 -9.90 4.26 12.55
CA SER A 10 -11.33 4.16 12.26
C SER A 10 -11.82 4.88 11.00
N ARG A 11 -10.95 5.57 10.27
CA ARG A 11 -11.31 6.17 8.97
C ARG A 11 -11.71 5.06 7.99
N ARG A 12 -12.89 5.19 7.42
CA ARG A 12 -13.37 4.24 6.40
C ARG A 12 -12.64 4.43 5.09
N LEU A 13 -12.26 3.33 4.47
CA LEU A 13 -11.66 3.27 3.15
C LEU A 13 -12.64 2.60 2.18
N SER A 14 -12.71 3.14 0.97
CA SER A 14 -13.45 2.50 -0.11
C SER A 14 -12.72 1.22 -0.55
N SER A 15 -13.48 0.20 -0.88
CA SER A 15 -12.97 -1.06 -1.42
C SER A 15 -13.62 -1.36 -2.78
N ILE A 16 -13.07 -2.33 -3.49
CA ILE A 16 -13.63 -2.80 -4.75
C ILE A 16 -14.95 -3.50 -4.45
N LYS A 17 -16.02 -3.13 -5.16
CA LYS A 17 -17.31 -3.80 -5.03
C LYS A 17 -17.23 -5.20 -5.64
N ALA A 18 -17.98 -6.14 -5.07
CA ALA A 18 -18.06 -7.53 -5.55
C ALA A 18 -18.50 -7.65 -7.01
N GLU A 19 -19.18 -6.64 -7.54
CA GLU A 19 -19.64 -6.55 -8.93
C GLU A 19 -18.50 -6.32 -9.93
N ASP A 20 -17.38 -5.77 -9.48
CA ASP A 20 -16.17 -5.56 -10.28
C ASP A 20 -15.24 -6.80 -10.25
N ASN A 21 -15.78 -7.97 -9.93
CA ASN A 21 -15.07 -9.25 -9.75
C ASN A 21 -14.29 -9.79 -10.96
N MET A 22 -14.22 -9.05 -12.06
CA MET A 22 -13.29 -9.33 -13.15
C MET A 22 -11.81 -9.07 -12.76
N ILE A 23 -11.59 -8.43 -11.62
CA ILE A 23 -10.27 -8.17 -11.06
C ILE A 23 -10.12 -9.11 -9.87
N ASN A 24 -9.25 -10.12 -9.99
CA ASN A 24 -8.88 -11.05 -8.92
C ASN A 24 -8.16 -10.35 -7.75
N LEU A 25 -8.74 -9.26 -7.24
CA LEU A 25 -8.20 -8.52 -6.12
C LEU A 25 -8.92 -8.95 -4.85
N ARG A 26 -8.21 -9.65 -3.99
CA ARG A 26 -8.63 -9.83 -2.62
C ARG A 26 -8.33 -8.55 -1.85
N PRO A 27 -9.34 -7.86 -1.31
CA PRO A 27 -9.06 -6.76 -0.40
C PRO A 27 -8.33 -7.29 0.83
N THR A 28 -7.30 -6.58 1.27
CA THR A 28 -6.60 -6.89 2.53
C THR A 28 -7.57 -6.63 3.68
N SER A 29 -7.96 -7.70 4.39
CA SER A 29 -8.91 -7.57 5.49
C SER A 29 -8.33 -6.77 6.66
N ASP A 30 -9.20 -6.16 7.45
CA ASP A 30 -8.80 -5.42 8.65
C ASP A 30 -7.99 -6.29 9.61
N ARG A 31 -8.37 -7.57 9.77
CA ARG A 31 -7.66 -8.53 10.62
C ARG A 31 -6.26 -8.86 10.13
N VAL A 32 -6.10 -9.10 8.83
CA VAL A 32 -4.78 -9.36 8.22
C VAL A 32 -3.88 -8.14 8.39
N LYS A 33 -4.41 -6.97 8.14
CA LYS A 33 -3.71 -5.71 8.29
C LYS A 33 -3.26 -5.47 9.74
N GLU A 34 -4.15 -5.66 10.69
CA GLU A 34 -3.84 -5.58 12.12
C GLU A 34 -2.73 -6.54 12.53
N ASN A 35 -2.82 -7.80 12.13
CA ASN A 35 -1.80 -8.81 12.42
C ASN A 35 -0.45 -8.44 11.81
N LEU A 36 -0.42 -8.00 10.56
CA LEU A 36 0.80 -7.58 9.89
C LEU A 36 1.49 -6.45 10.66
N PHE A 37 0.76 -5.39 10.99
CA PHE A 37 1.36 -4.25 11.69
C PHE A 37 1.72 -4.57 13.15
N ASN A 38 1.00 -5.46 13.81
CA ASN A 38 1.40 -5.96 15.14
C ASN A 38 2.75 -6.69 15.08
N ILE A 39 2.98 -7.50 14.04
CA ILE A 39 4.27 -8.18 13.82
C ILE A 39 5.38 -7.16 13.53
N LEU A 40 5.13 -6.20 12.65
CA LEU A 40 6.10 -5.18 12.28
C LEU A 40 6.50 -4.29 13.46
N LEU A 41 5.55 -3.94 14.31
CA LEU A 41 5.74 -3.04 15.46
C LEU A 41 6.14 -3.77 16.73
N GLY A 42 6.11 -5.10 16.76
CA GLY A 42 6.39 -5.92 17.95
C GLY A 42 7.84 -5.97 18.41
N GLY A 43 8.72 -5.18 17.83
CA GLY A 43 10.14 -5.08 18.24
C GLY A 43 11.04 -6.21 17.76
N LYS A 44 10.49 -7.27 17.15
CA LYS A 44 11.26 -8.42 16.67
C LYS A 44 12.12 -8.10 15.44
N PHE A 45 11.70 -7.12 14.62
CA PHE A 45 12.32 -6.77 13.34
C PHE A 45 12.83 -5.35 13.37
N GLU A 46 13.29 -4.72 14.25
CA GLU A 46 13.88 -3.36 14.29
C GLU A 46 13.32 -2.37 13.23
N ILE A 47 12.06 -2.59 12.80
CA ILE A 47 11.41 -1.75 11.78
C ILE A 47 10.75 -0.57 12.49
N LYS A 48 11.19 0.62 12.10
CA LYS A 48 10.57 1.87 12.54
C LYS A 48 9.69 2.40 11.41
N ILE A 49 8.37 2.36 11.61
CA ILE A 49 7.42 2.97 10.66
C ILE A 49 7.45 4.49 10.78
N GLU A 50 7.67 5.01 11.98
CA GLU A 50 7.77 6.45 12.21
C GLU A 50 8.84 7.08 11.32
N GLN A 51 8.45 8.10 10.55
CA GLN A 51 9.28 8.80 9.58
C GLN A 51 9.79 7.93 8.42
N ALA A 52 9.29 6.71 8.24
CA ALA A 52 9.67 5.84 7.14
C ALA A 52 9.16 6.36 5.79
N ARG A 53 9.99 6.20 4.76
CA ARG A 53 9.57 6.31 3.37
C ARG A 53 9.12 4.93 2.90
N ILE A 54 7.89 4.86 2.42
CA ILE A 54 7.19 3.60 2.15
C ILE A 54 6.97 3.46 0.65
N LEU A 55 7.18 2.25 0.14
CA LEU A 55 6.80 1.84 -1.21
C LEU A 55 5.75 0.74 -1.10
N ASP A 56 4.58 0.96 -1.69
CA ASP A 56 3.48 0.00 -1.73
C ASP A 56 3.30 -0.48 -3.17
N ILE A 57 3.84 -1.64 -3.44
CA ILE A 57 3.85 -2.26 -4.78
C ILE A 57 2.63 -3.17 -4.91
N PHE A 58 1.91 -3.06 -6.02
CA PHE A 58 0.57 -3.64 -6.21
C PHE A 58 -0.43 -3.04 -5.18
N ALA A 59 -0.43 -1.73 -5.09
CA ALA A 59 -1.10 -1.00 -4.01
C ALA A 59 -2.62 -1.23 -3.93
N GLY A 60 -3.26 -1.57 -5.04
CA GLY A 60 -4.71 -1.78 -5.07
C GLY A 60 -5.47 -0.54 -4.59
N THR A 61 -6.19 -0.68 -3.49
CA THR A 61 -6.94 0.42 -2.87
C THR A 61 -6.11 1.27 -1.91
N GLY A 62 -4.83 0.93 -1.72
CA GLY A 62 -3.91 1.66 -0.85
C GLY A 62 -3.97 1.27 0.63
N ALA A 63 -4.61 0.18 0.98
CA ALA A 63 -4.86 -0.20 2.37
C ALA A 63 -3.60 -0.27 3.23
N LEU A 64 -2.52 -0.87 2.74
CA LEU A 64 -1.26 -1.04 3.48
C LEU A 64 -0.49 0.28 3.60
N GLY A 65 -0.31 0.99 2.50
CA GLY A 65 0.42 2.26 2.50
C GLY A 65 -0.28 3.33 3.33
N ILE A 66 -1.60 3.43 3.25
CA ILE A 66 -2.40 4.37 4.06
C ILE A 66 -2.29 4.02 5.55
N GLU A 67 -2.35 2.74 5.90
CA GLU A 67 -2.17 2.29 7.28
C GLU A 67 -0.79 2.69 7.83
N ALA A 68 0.26 2.52 7.03
CA ALA A 68 1.62 2.89 7.42
C ALA A 68 1.78 4.41 7.63
N ILE A 69 1.19 5.23 6.77
CA ILE A 69 1.15 6.68 6.97
C ILE A 69 0.41 7.03 8.26
N SER A 70 -0.75 6.41 8.49
CA SER A 70 -1.52 6.60 9.72
C SER A 70 -0.72 6.31 10.99
N ARG A 71 0.19 5.37 10.92
CA ARG A 71 1.06 4.95 12.05
C ARG A 71 2.39 5.70 12.11
N GLY A 72 2.53 6.79 11.39
CA GLY A 72 3.67 7.69 11.49
C GLY A 72 4.62 7.70 10.29
N GLY A 73 4.32 6.97 9.23
CA GLY A 73 5.10 7.01 7.99
C GLY A 73 5.20 8.43 7.44
N LYS A 74 6.37 8.79 6.93
CA LYS A 74 6.63 10.12 6.37
C LYS A 74 5.95 10.31 5.02
N SER A 75 6.10 9.32 4.14
CA SER A 75 5.55 9.34 2.80
C SER A 75 5.32 7.93 2.26
N CYS A 76 4.42 7.81 1.31
CA CYS A 76 4.18 6.55 0.60
C CYS A 76 4.11 6.78 -0.91
N THR A 77 4.87 6.00 -1.65
CA THR A 77 4.74 5.87 -3.10
C THR A 77 3.95 4.61 -3.40
N PHE A 78 2.81 4.78 -4.04
CA PHE A 78 1.96 3.68 -4.50
C PHE A 78 2.28 3.34 -5.95
N VAL A 79 2.43 2.06 -6.26
CA VAL A 79 2.59 1.54 -7.61
C VAL A 79 1.37 0.70 -7.97
N GLU A 80 0.59 1.17 -8.94
CA GLU A 80 -0.62 0.51 -9.39
C GLU A 80 -0.89 0.84 -10.87
N LYS A 81 -1.34 -0.13 -11.65
CA LYS A 81 -1.71 0.07 -13.06
C LYS A 81 -3.19 -0.05 -13.35
N ASN A 82 -3.94 -0.72 -12.49
CA ASN A 82 -5.35 -0.98 -12.71
C ASN A 82 -6.19 0.28 -12.50
N LYS A 83 -6.92 0.70 -13.53
CA LYS A 83 -7.70 1.94 -13.51
C LYS A 83 -8.78 1.97 -12.42
N SER A 84 -9.45 0.85 -12.17
CA SER A 84 -10.48 0.76 -11.12
C SER A 84 -9.87 0.91 -9.73
N CYS A 85 -8.72 0.28 -9.50
CA CYS A 85 -7.97 0.43 -8.26
C CYS A 85 -7.47 1.86 -8.06
N LEU A 86 -6.92 2.48 -9.10
CA LEU A 86 -6.43 3.86 -9.06
C LEU A 86 -7.53 4.85 -8.69
N LYS A 87 -8.74 4.65 -9.20
CA LYS A 87 -9.89 5.48 -8.84
C LYS A 87 -10.18 5.41 -7.34
N ILE A 88 -10.21 4.20 -6.78
CA ILE A 88 -10.44 3.97 -5.36
C ILE A 88 -9.28 4.48 -4.51
N LEU A 89 -8.05 4.22 -4.93
CA LEU A 89 -6.84 4.70 -4.26
C LEU A 89 -6.84 6.23 -4.13
N ASN A 90 -7.11 6.94 -5.23
CA ASN A 90 -7.21 8.40 -5.21
C ASN A 90 -8.32 8.88 -4.28
N ALA A 91 -9.49 8.24 -4.28
CA ALA A 91 -10.58 8.57 -3.39
C ALA A 91 -10.20 8.36 -1.92
N ASN A 92 -9.49 7.28 -1.59
CA ASN A 92 -9.01 6.99 -0.24
C ASN A 92 -7.97 8.01 0.22
N ILE A 93 -7.00 8.35 -0.62
CA ILE A 93 -5.99 9.38 -0.33
C ILE A 93 -6.66 10.72 -0.04
N SER A 94 -7.62 11.11 -0.86
CA SER A 94 -8.37 12.37 -0.67
C SER A 94 -9.19 12.36 0.61
N SER A 95 -9.91 11.27 0.90
CA SER A 95 -10.74 11.17 2.11
C SER A 95 -9.91 11.17 3.39
N CYS A 96 -8.67 10.67 3.33
CA CYS A 96 -7.73 10.69 4.46
C CYS A 96 -6.93 11.99 4.57
N ASN A 97 -7.05 12.88 3.59
CA ASN A 97 -6.32 14.16 3.54
C ASN A 97 -4.79 14.00 3.64
N ILE A 98 -4.26 13.01 2.93
CA ILE A 98 -2.81 12.67 2.95
C ILE A 98 -2.14 12.85 1.59
N LYS A 99 -2.74 13.62 0.69
CA LYS A 99 -2.23 13.86 -0.66
C LYS A 99 -0.78 14.37 -0.68
N ASP A 100 -0.42 15.24 0.25
CA ASP A 100 0.92 15.82 0.35
C ASP A 100 1.99 14.81 0.80
N GLN A 101 1.57 13.68 1.38
CA GLN A 101 2.46 12.59 1.84
C GLN A 101 2.51 11.43 0.85
N THR A 102 1.81 11.53 -0.29
CA THR A 102 1.66 10.41 -1.20
C THR A 102 2.03 10.76 -2.63
N SER A 103 2.54 9.78 -3.35
CA SER A 103 2.68 9.82 -4.81
C SER A 103 2.18 8.51 -5.41
N ILE A 104 1.65 8.58 -6.63
CA ILE A 104 1.17 7.40 -7.36
C ILE A 104 1.97 7.27 -8.63
N LYS A 105 2.59 6.10 -8.83
CA LYS A 105 3.23 5.71 -10.09
C LYS A 105 2.30 4.74 -10.82
N ILE A 106 1.78 5.18 -11.96
CA ILE A 106 0.89 4.39 -12.82
C ILE A 106 1.74 3.60 -13.79
N LEU A 107 2.18 2.43 -13.35
CA LEU A 107 3.02 1.55 -14.16
C LEU A 107 2.87 0.09 -13.73
N ASP A 108 3.35 -0.81 -14.58
CA ASP A 108 3.45 -2.21 -14.23
C ASP A 108 4.58 -2.41 -13.22
N ALA A 109 4.26 -3.00 -12.09
CA ALA A 109 5.21 -3.24 -11.03
C ALA A 109 6.38 -4.17 -11.43
N THR A 110 6.20 -4.96 -12.49
CA THR A 110 7.25 -5.84 -13.04
C THR A 110 8.23 -5.09 -13.96
N GLU A 111 7.92 -3.86 -14.30
CA GLU A 111 8.69 -3.02 -15.23
C GLU A 111 9.11 -1.69 -14.59
N MET A 112 9.29 -1.67 -13.27
CA MET A 112 9.69 -0.45 -12.57
C MET A 112 11.09 0.01 -13.01
N PRO A 113 11.26 1.31 -13.31
CA PRO A 113 12.61 1.84 -13.57
C PRO A 113 13.46 1.78 -12.31
N LEU A 114 14.76 1.70 -12.47
CA LEU A 114 15.70 1.80 -11.36
C LEU A 114 15.40 3.06 -10.53
N ASN A 115 15.32 2.88 -9.22
CA ASN A 115 15.11 4.00 -8.32
C ASN A 115 16.40 4.84 -8.21
N SER A 116 16.34 6.05 -8.74
CA SER A 116 17.45 7.02 -8.64
C SER A 116 17.32 7.96 -7.42
N ASP A 117 16.20 7.88 -6.72
CA ASP A 117 15.88 8.73 -5.58
C ASP A 117 16.38 8.10 -4.26
N GLU A 118 16.12 8.78 -3.16
CA GLU A 118 16.42 8.24 -1.83
C GLU A 118 15.72 6.89 -1.59
N ALA A 119 16.43 5.99 -0.93
CA ALA A 119 15.94 4.64 -0.65
C ALA A 119 14.67 4.63 0.19
N PHE A 120 13.82 3.64 -0.03
CA PHE A 120 12.68 3.35 0.83
C PHE A 120 13.12 2.58 2.08
N ASN A 121 12.46 2.86 3.19
CA ASN A 121 12.71 2.18 4.47
C ASN A 121 11.84 0.94 4.65
N LEU A 122 10.66 0.93 4.00
CA LEU A 122 9.70 -0.15 4.08
C LEU A 122 9.05 -0.36 2.71
N VAL A 123 9.02 -1.60 2.27
CA VAL A 123 8.39 -2.00 1.00
C VAL A 123 7.32 -3.03 1.29
N PHE A 124 6.09 -2.73 0.88
CA PHE A 124 5.01 -3.72 0.81
C PHE A 124 4.96 -4.30 -0.60
N LEU A 125 4.81 -5.61 -0.68
CA LEU A 125 4.69 -6.35 -1.92
C LEU A 125 3.59 -7.40 -1.77
N ASP A 126 2.39 -7.07 -2.23
CA ASP A 126 1.22 -7.93 -2.17
C ASP A 126 0.65 -8.18 -3.58
N PRO A 127 1.35 -8.97 -4.42
CA PRO A 127 0.93 -9.22 -5.79
C PRO A 127 -0.38 -10.02 -5.83
N PRO A 128 -1.20 -9.82 -6.87
CA PRO A 128 -2.32 -10.73 -7.12
C PRO A 128 -1.78 -12.16 -7.32
N TYR A 129 -2.57 -13.16 -6.93
CA TYR A 129 -2.20 -14.59 -6.99
C TYR A 129 -1.94 -15.08 -8.43
N ARG A 130 -0.89 -14.56 -9.07
CA ARG A 130 -0.35 -15.07 -10.33
C ARG A 130 1.12 -15.39 -10.13
N ARG A 131 1.54 -16.52 -10.69
CA ARG A 131 2.93 -16.99 -10.62
C ARG A 131 3.90 -15.90 -11.07
N SER A 132 4.99 -15.71 -10.33
CA SER A 132 6.16 -14.89 -10.64
C SER A 132 6.00 -13.36 -10.65
N LEU A 133 4.81 -12.77 -10.46
CA LEU A 133 4.66 -11.31 -10.44
C LEU A 133 5.44 -10.63 -9.30
N GLY A 134 5.41 -11.24 -8.11
CA GLY A 134 6.15 -10.72 -6.96
C GLY A 134 7.65 -10.76 -7.17
N GLU A 135 8.16 -11.86 -7.71
CA GLU A 135 9.59 -12.04 -8.02
C GLU A 135 10.06 -11.05 -9.08
N SER A 136 9.29 -10.88 -10.15
CA SER A 136 9.60 -9.91 -11.20
C SER A 136 9.59 -8.47 -10.69
N ALA A 137 8.66 -8.13 -9.79
CA ALA A 137 8.60 -6.82 -9.17
C ALA A 137 9.81 -6.55 -8.25
N ILE A 138 10.25 -7.53 -7.48
CA ILE A 138 11.45 -7.41 -6.64
C ILE A 138 12.69 -7.15 -7.50
N ARG A 139 12.84 -7.84 -8.61
CA ARG A 139 13.98 -7.66 -9.52
C ARG A 139 14.01 -6.28 -10.18
N SER A 140 12.85 -5.65 -10.40
CA SER A 140 12.75 -4.32 -11.01
C SER A 140 12.76 -3.17 -9.99
N ALA A 141 12.58 -3.49 -8.75
CA ALA A 141 12.58 -2.49 -7.68
C ALA A 141 14.00 -2.14 -7.21
#